data_1fd24d07ff765a6de4ca8246d54dd1d2
#
_entry.id   1fd24d07ff765a6de4ca8246d54dd1d2
#
_cell.length_a   1.000
_cell.length_b   1.000
_cell.length_c   1.000
_cell.angle_alpha   90.00
_cell.angle_beta   90.00
_cell.angle_gamma   90.00
#
_symmetry.space_group_name_H-M   'P 1'
#
loop_
_entity.id
_entity.type
_entity.pdbx_description
1 polymer ?
#
loop_
_entity_poly.entity_id
_entity_poly.type
_entity_poly.pdbx_seq_one_letter_code
_entity_poly.pdbx_strand_id
1 'polypeptide(L)'
;KPAAFDLQGLSEDDLIDFTPELRAQAIERIGDRTIGPLYTPPTENVIMMTPGSIGGADWTGAVVNPQTGVLYVPSRTLPRPVWVRAPKTNSAVGHYRYIGNSRFRDGPQGLPLTKPPYSRITAIDLNTGDHVWMRPMGRGPVDHPAIRHLNLPDLGWPRFTFVIGTPELLFVTTAWMRGGGDYFREPEML
;
A
#
# COMPACT_ATOMS: atom_id res chain seq x y z
N LYS A 1 -8.40 13.21 -17.73
CA LYS A 1 -8.25 11.91 -17.05
C LYS A 1 -8.40 12.16 -15.55
N PRO A 2 -9.25 11.43 -14.84
CA PRO A 2 -9.35 11.55 -13.39
C PRO A 2 -8.02 11.34 -12.69
N ALA A 3 -7.82 11.97 -11.52
CA ALA A 3 -6.65 11.74 -10.69
C ALA A 3 -6.61 10.28 -10.20
N ALA A 4 -5.42 9.72 -10.07
CA ALA A 4 -5.28 8.39 -9.50
C ALA A 4 -5.52 8.44 -7.98
N PHE A 5 -6.27 7.50 -7.45
CA PHE A 5 -6.52 7.37 -6.01
C PHE A 5 -5.45 6.54 -5.29
N ASP A 6 -4.53 5.98 -6.03
CA ASP A 6 -3.38 5.22 -5.51
C ASP A 6 -2.15 5.42 -6.40
N LEU A 7 -0.97 5.06 -5.90
CA LEU A 7 0.28 5.14 -6.65
C LEU A 7 0.23 4.23 -7.89
N GLN A 8 0.69 4.76 -9.02
CA GLN A 8 0.75 4.09 -10.31
C GLN A 8 2.21 3.79 -10.69
N GLY A 9 2.86 2.99 -9.87
CA GLY A 9 4.29 2.74 -9.91
C GLY A 9 4.98 3.25 -8.65
N LEU A 10 6.29 3.21 -8.64
CA LEU A 10 7.14 3.68 -7.53
C LEU A 10 8.32 4.47 -8.07
N SER A 11 8.55 5.63 -7.50
CA SER A 11 9.73 6.46 -7.70
C SER A 11 10.47 6.70 -6.39
N GLU A 12 11.65 7.28 -6.44
CA GLU A 12 12.34 7.68 -5.20
C GLU A 12 11.55 8.75 -4.43
N ASP A 13 10.81 9.61 -5.11
CA ASP A 13 10.02 10.66 -4.47
C ASP A 13 8.85 10.11 -3.63
N ASP A 14 8.46 8.87 -3.88
CA ASP A 14 7.41 8.19 -3.12
C ASP A 14 7.92 7.53 -1.82
N LEU A 15 9.24 7.47 -1.63
CA LEU A 15 9.83 6.85 -0.44
C LEU A 15 9.65 7.71 0.80
N ILE A 16 9.53 7.04 1.96
CA ILE A 16 9.41 7.68 3.28
C ILE A 16 10.53 8.72 3.49
N ASP A 17 10.16 9.90 3.98
CA ASP A 17 11.06 11.04 4.16
C ASP A 17 10.75 11.87 5.41
N PHE A 18 10.18 11.25 6.44
CA PHE A 18 9.88 11.93 7.70
C PHE A 18 11.11 12.55 8.35
N THR A 19 12.27 11.92 8.16
CA THR A 19 13.58 12.48 8.55
C THR A 19 14.62 12.15 7.48
N PRO A 20 15.72 12.93 7.37
CA PRO A 20 16.82 12.63 6.45
C PRO A 20 17.38 11.23 6.63
N GLU A 21 17.46 10.74 7.87
CA GLU A 21 17.97 9.40 8.18
C GLU A 21 17.04 8.30 7.66
N LEU A 22 15.71 8.45 7.86
CA LEU A 22 14.73 7.49 7.34
C LEU A 22 14.72 7.48 5.82
N ARG A 23 14.87 8.65 5.20
CA ARG A 23 15.00 8.78 3.74
C ARG A 23 16.24 8.04 3.23
N ALA A 24 17.40 8.27 3.85
CA ALA A 24 18.64 7.60 3.47
C ALA A 24 18.53 6.07 3.60
N GLN A 25 17.97 5.59 4.72
CA GLN A 25 17.73 4.16 4.94
C GLN A 25 16.71 3.57 3.94
N ALA A 26 15.71 4.33 3.51
CA ALA A 26 14.76 3.87 2.48
C ALA A 26 15.44 3.70 1.12
N ILE A 27 16.29 4.64 0.72
CA ILE A 27 17.09 4.58 -0.51
C ILE A 27 18.06 3.38 -0.44
N GLU A 28 18.77 3.22 0.65
CA GLU A 28 19.66 2.06 0.86
C GLU A 28 18.89 0.73 0.79
N ARG A 29 17.67 0.70 1.32
CA ARG A 29 16.83 -0.50 1.31
C ARG A 29 16.28 -0.85 -0.08
N ILE A 30 16.06 0.14 -0.94
CA ILE A 30 15.82 -0.09 -2.37
C ILE A 30 17.08 -0.70 -3.00
N GLY A 31 18.26 -0.11 -2.75
CA GLY A 31 19.53 -0.59 -3.28
C GLY A 31 19.49 -0.67 -4.81
N ASP A 32 19.85 -1.83 -5.35
CA ASP A 32 19.89 -2.15 -6.78
C ASP A 32 18.54 -2.60 -7.37
N ARG A 33 17.45 -2.58 -6.56
CA ARG A 33 16.13 -3.00 -7.04
C ARG A 33 15.57 -2.01 -8.03
N THR A 34 14.89 -2.53 -9.03
CA THR A 34 14.21 -1.69 -10.01
C THR A 34 12.94 -1.09 -9.39
N ILE A 35 12.81 0.22 -9.50
CA ILE A 35 11.57 0.96 -9.29
C ILE A 35 11.16 1.60 -10.61
N GLY A 36 9.88 1.83 -10.83
CA GLY A 36 9.42 2.39 -12.11
C GLY A 36 7.90 2.53 -12.17
N PRO A 37 7.39 2.96 -13.32
CA PRO A 37 5.97 3.17 -13.55
C PRO A 37 5.17 1.86 -13.46
N LEU A 38 3.84 2.01 -13.40
CA LEU A 38 2.92 0.87 -13.48
C LEU A 38 3.25 0.01 -14.72
N TYR A 39 3.16 -1.31 -14.54
CA TYR A 39 3.51 -2.32 -15.55
C TYR A 39 5.01 -2.46 -15.87
N THR A 40 5.90 -1.94 -15.04
CA THR A 40 7.32 -2.32 -15.12
C THR A 40 7.44 -3.84 -15.01
N PRO A 41 7.96 -4.54 -16.04
CA PRO A 41 7.95 -6.00 -16.04
C PRO A 41 8.93 -6.56 -15.02
N PRO A 42 8.56 -7.63 -14.31
CA PRO A 42 9.48 -8.34 -13.44
C PRO A 42 10.58 -8.99 -14.27
N THR A 43 11.80 -8.93 -13.75
CA THR A 43 12.99 -9.56 -14.33
C THR A 43 13.64 -10.48 -13.30
N GLU A 44 14.81 -11.02 -13.58
CA GLU A 44 15.62 -11.74 -12.58
C GLU A 44 16.07 -10.80 -11.45
N ASN A 45 16.24 -9.51 -11.74
CA ASN A 45 16.38 -8.48 -10.73
C ASN A 45 15.04 -8.21 -10.06
N VAL A 46 15.09 -7.93 -8.76
CA VAL A 46 13.90 -7.61 -7.98
C VAL A 46 13.35 -6.26 -8.41
N ILE A 47 12.06 -6.20 -8.76
CA ILE A 47 11.35 -4.95 -8.91
C ILE A 47 10.51 -4.67 -7.64
N MET A 48 10.34 -3.40 -7.32
CA MET A 48 9.39 -2.95 -6.29
C MET A 48 8.07 -2.58 -6.96
N MET A 49 7.15 -3.53 -7.04
CA MET A 49 5.87 -3.36 -7.73
C MET A 49 4.90 -2.55 -6.86
N THR A 50 4.28 -1.53 -7.45
CA THR A 50 3.24 -0.69 -6.83
C THR A 50 2.14 -0.39 -7.85
N PRO A 51 0.84 -0.64 -7.56
CA PRO A 51 0.35 -1.40 -6.40
C PRO A 51 1.01 -2.77 -6.28
N GLY A 52 1.13 -3.27 -5.07
CA GLY A 52 1.76 -4.57 -4.82
C GLY A 52 0.96 -5.75 -5.39
N SER A 53 1.52 -6.96 -5.33
CA SER A 53 0.93 -8.18 -5.91
C SER A 53 -0.45 -8.55 -5.35
N ILE A 54 -0.89 -7.92 -4.30
CA ILE A 54 -2.22 -8.10 -3.69
C ILE A 54 -3.12 -6.87 -3.91
N GLY A 55 -2.73 -5.97 -4.81
CA GLY A 55 -3.49 -4.78 -5.19
C GLY A 55 -3.41 -3.61 -4.21
N GLY A 56 -3.97 -2.48 -4.62
CA GLY A 56 -4.23 -1.29 -3.82
C GLY A 56 -5.71 -1.25 -3.41
N ALA A 57 -6.60 -0.89 -4.33
CA ALA A 57 -8.03 -1.20 -4.24
C ALA A 57 -8.26 -2.59 -4.80
N ASP A 58 -8.80 -3.50 -4.02
CA ASP A 58 -8.89 -4.91 -4.37
C ASP A 58 -10.30 -5.51 -4.16
N TRP A 59 -10.39 -6.81 -3.97
CA TRP A 59 -11.64 -7.55 -3.82
C TRP A 59 -12.52 -7.09 -2.64
N THR A 60 -12.05 -6.27 -1.73
CA THR A 60 -12.86 -5.68 -0.66
C THR A 60 -13.95 -4.75 -1.19
N GLY A 61 -13.82 -4.33 -2.46
CA GLY A 61 -14.81 -3.57 -3.18
C GLY A 61 -14.78 -2.08 -2.85
N ALA A 62 -15.79 -1.41 -3.38
CA ALA A 62 -16.08 0.00 -3.15
C ALA A 62 -17.59 0.15 -3.02
N VAL A 63 -18.06 1.29 -2.53
CA VAL A 63 -19.48 1.57 -2.41
C VAL A 63 -19.83 2.89 -3.11
N VAL A 64 -20.96 2.92 -3.79
CA VAL A 64 -21.50 4.15 -4.39
C VAL A 64 -22.72 4.60 -3.62
N ASN A 65 -22.84 5.91 -3.42
CA ASN A 65 -24.09 6.55 -3.02
C ASN A 65 -24.84 6.96 -4.29
N PRO A 66 -25.94 6.30 -4.66
CA PRO A 66 -26.63 6.58 -5.92
C PRO A 66 -27.37 7.92 -5.92
N GLN A 67 -27.63 8.52 -4.76
CA GLN A 67 -28.31 9.81 -4.63
C GLN A 67 -27.35 10.97 -4.93
N THR A 68 -26.09 10.84 -4.52
CA THR A 68 -25.07 11.89 -4.68
C THR A 68 -24.13 11.62 -5.86
N GLY A 69 -24.11 10.41 -6.40
CA GLY A 69 -23.15 9.99 -7.43
C GLY A 69 -21.71 9.89 -6.92
N VAL A 70 -21.51 9.76 -5.60
CA VAL A 70 -20.17 9.65 -5.01
C VAL A 70 -19.80 8.18 -4.80
N LEU A 71 -18.64 7.80 -5.33
CA LEU A 71 -18.01 6.49 -5.14
C LEU A 71 -16.95 6.60 -4.04
N TYR A 72 -17.02 5.71 -3.07
CA TYR A 72 -16.04 5.58 -1.97
C TYR A 72 -15.14 4.38 -2.21
N VAL A 73 -13.87 4.64 -2.51
CA VAL A 73 -12.88 3.62 -2.85
C VAL A 73 -11.87 3.48 -1.71
N PRO A 74 -11.90 2.37 -0.97
CA PRO A 74 -10.81 2.05 -0.06
C PRO A 74 -9.59 1.58 -0.86
N SER A 75 -8.41 2.06 -0.50
CA SER A 75 -7.15 1.60 -1.10
C SER A 75 -6.01 1.60 -0.07
N ARG A 76 -4.94 0.88 -0.40
CA ARG A 76 -3.72 0.84 0.41
C ARG A 76 -2.48 0.87 -0.47
N THR A 77 -1.46 1.54 -0.01
CA THR A 77 -0.15 1.57 -0.67
C THR A 77 0.78 0.60 0.05
N LEU A 78 1.08 -0.52 -0.62
CA LEU A 78 1.94 -1.57 -0.09
C LEU A 78 2.84 -2.11 -1.19
N PRO A 79 3.96 -1.44 -1.50
CA PRO A 79 4.92 -1.91 -2.48
C PRO A 79 5.42 -3.32 -2.15
N ARG A 80 5.58 -4.15 -3.19
CA ARG A 80 6.09 -5.51 -3.02
C ARG A 80 7.27 -5.81 -3.92
N PRO A 81 8.34 -6.41 -3.37
CA PRO A 81 9.41 -6.94 -4.18
C PRO A 81 8.92 -8.17 -4.95
N VAL A 82 9.07 -8.15 -6.26
CA VAL A 82 8.70 -9.25 -7.16
C VAL A 82 9.88 -9.57 -8.05
N TRP A 83 10.12 -10.83 -8.33
CA TRP A 83 11.13 -11.31 -9.26
C TRP A 83 10.67 -12.58 -9.98
N VAL A 84 11.31 -12.87 -11.10
CA VAL A 84 11.07 -14.06 -11.90
C VAL A 84 12.40 -14.81 -12.04
N ARG A 85 12.42 -16.09 -11.71
CA ARG A 85 13.61 -16.93 -11.77
C ARG A 85 13.30 -18.29 -12.38
N ALA A 86 14.29 -18.90 -13.00
CA ALA A 86 14.19 -20.31 -13.39
C ALA A 86 13.94 -21.20 -12.16
N PRO A 87 13.04 -22.20 -12.24
CA PRO A 87 12.84 -23.14 -11.15
C PRO A 87 14.10 -23.96 -10.91
N LYS A 88 14.34 -24.33 -9.67
CA LYS A 88 15.39 -25.32 -9.35
C LYS A 88 14.98 -26.68 -9.92
N THR A 89 15.94 -27.44 -10.46
CA THR A 89 15.76 -28.70 -11.18
C THR A 89 14.94 -29.79 -10.46
N ASN A 90 14.77 -29.68 -9.16
CA ASN A 90 14.00 -30.64 -8.33
C ASN A 90 12.76 -30.00 -7.68
N SER A 91 12.24 -28.89 -8.24
CA SER A 91 11.05 -28.28 -7.68
C SER A 91 9.81 -29.01 -8.16
N ALA A 92 8.88 -29.32 -7.23
CA ALA A 92 7.56 -29.88 -7.53
C ALA A 92 6.64 -28.93 -8.32
N VAL A 93 7.14 -27.79 -8.78
CA VAL A 93 6.35 -26.72 -9.44
C VAL A 93 6.19 -26.96 -10.95
N GLY A 94 6.43 -28.16 -11.44
CA GLY A 94 6.07 -28.53 -12.79
C GLY A 94 6.96 -27.97 -13.91
N HIS A 95 6.43 -27.95 -15.11
CA HIS A 95 7.15 -27.68 -16.37
C HIS A 95 7.28 -26.20 -16.71
N TYR A 96 7.13 -25.28 -15.77
CA TYR A 96 7.26 -23.85 -16.02
C TYR A 96 8.72 -23.46 -16.25
N ARG A 97 8.95 -22.66 -17.30
CA ARG A 97 10.27 -22.10 -17.60
C ARG A 97 10.74 -21.12 -16.53
N TYR A 98 9.80 -20.40 -15.92
CA TYR A 98 10.03 -19.42 -14.87
C TYR A 98 9.00 -19.56 -13.75
N ILE A 99 9.44 -19.24 -12.54
CA ILE A 99 8.58 -19.08 -11.36
C ILE A 99 8.74 -17.67 -10.81
N GLY A 100 7.63 -17.07 -10.40
CA GLY A 100 7.63 -15.79 -9.71
C GLY A 100 7.58 -15.97 -8.21
N ASN A 101 8.08 -14.98 -7.49
CA ASN A 101 7.91 -14.89 -6.04
C ASN A 101 7.68 -13.43 -5.65
N SER A 102 7.00 -13.25 -4.52
CA SER A 102 6.77 -11.95 -3.91
C SER A 102 6.86 -12.13 -2.39
N ARG A 103 7.67 -11.30 -1.74
CA ARG A 103 7.77 -11.28 -0.28
C ARG A 103 7.49 -9.89 0.22
N PHE A 104 6.78 -9.82 1.34
CA PHE A 104 6.64 -8.56 2.05
C PHE A 104 7.98 -8.17 2.66
N ARG A 105 8.32 -6.88 2.58
CA ARG A 105 9.45 -6.29 3.30
C ARG A 105 9.02 -4.95 3.87
N ASP A 106 9.27 -4.78 5.15
CA ASP A 106 9.13 -3.49 5.81
C ASP A 106 10.14 -2.48 5.24
N GLY A 107 9.83 -1.22 5.36
CA GLY A 107 10.74 -0.13 5.11
C GLY A 107 11.77 0.03 6.23
N PRO A 108 12.40 1.22 6.36
CA PRO A 108 13.39 1.49 7.38
C PRO A 108 12.81 1.32 8.78
N GLN A 109 13.56 0.67 9.65
CA GLN A 109 13.22 0.43 11.06
C GLN A 109 11.84 -0.24 11.28
N GLY A 110 11.29 -0.94 10.27
CA GLY A 110 9.97 -1.56 10.32
C GLY A 110 8.81 -0.65 9.88
N LEU A 111 9.05 0.63 9.64
CA LEU A 111 8.06 1.53 9.05
C LEU A 111 7.74 1.12 7.60
N PRO A 112 6.59 1.54 7.05
CA PRO A 112 6.34 1.39 5.62
C PRO A 112 7.41 2.08 4.77
N LEU A 113 7.69 1.52 3.59
CA LEU A 113 8.75 2.02 2.71
C LEU A 113 8.39 3.36 2.04
N THR A 114 7.11 3.60 1.84
CA THR A 114 6.59 4.78 1.11
C THR A 114 6.06 5.85 2.05
N LYS A 115 5.84 7.04 1.49
CA LYS A 115 5.08 8.10 2.14
C LYS A 115 3.65 7.66 2.45
N PRO A 116 3.04 8.19 3.52
CA PRO A 116 1.61 8.00 3.79
C PRO A 116 0.73 8.79 2.77
N PRO A 117 -0.59 8.53 2.73
CA PRO A 117 -1.33 7.61 3.59
C PRO A 117 -1.13 6.15 3.18
N TYR A 118 -0.91 5.26 4.17
CA TYR A 118 -0.67 3.84 3.92
C TYR A 118 -1.94 3.05 3.57
N SER A 119 -3.08 3.48 4.08
CA SER A 119 -4.41 3.16 3.58
C SER A 119 -5.34 4.35 3.72
N ARG A 120 -6.34 4.41 2.87
CA ARG A 120 -7.26 5.53 2.77
C ARG A 120 -8.58 5.13 2.15
N ILE A 121 -9.58 5.99 2.33
CA ILE A 121 -10.76 6.02 1.49
C ILE A 121 -10.70 7.30 0.66
N THR A 122 -10.90 7.17 -0.63
CA THR A 122 -11.05 8.29 -1.55
C THR A 122 -12.50 8.37 -2.00
N ALA A 123 -13.13 9.50 -1.78
CA ALA A 123 -14.46 9.81 -2.31
C ALA A 123 -14.29 10.48 -3.68
N ILE A 124 -14.93 9.90 -4.70
CA ILE A 124 -14.81 10.32 -6.10
C ILE A 124 -16.20 10.69 -6.61
N ASP A 125 -16.37 11.90 -7.13
CA ASP A 125 -17.58 12.28 -7.86
C ASP A 125 -17.58 11.56 -9.21
N LEU A 126 -18.57 10.70 -9.44
CA LEU A 126 -18.67 9.94 -10.69
C LEU A 126 -19.09 10.80 -11.90
N ASN A 127 -19.62 12.00 -11.68
CA ASN A 127 -20.00 12.91 -12.78
C ASN A 127 -18.78 13.62 -13.36
N THR A 128 -17.78 13.95 -12.52
CA THR A 128 -16.59 14.70 -12.93
C THR A 128 -15.32 13.85 -12.94
N GLY A 129 -15.27 12.83 -12.10
CA GLY A 129 -14.07 12.05 -11.82
C GLY A 129 -13.12 12.70 -10.82
N ASP A 130 -13.54 13.79 -10.18
CA ASP A 130 -12.71 14.49 -9.21
C ASP A 130 -12.77 13.85 -7.84
N HIS A 131 -11.67 13.97 -7.09
CA HIS A 131 -11.63 13.57 -5.68
C HIS A 131 -12.36 14.62 -4.84
N VAL A 132 -13.46 14.24 -4.20
CA VAL A 132 -14.20 15.10 -3.27
C VAL A 132 -13.43 15.24 -1.97
N TRP A 133 -12.90 14.11 -1.46
CA TRP A 133 -12.00 14.06 -0.32
C TRP A 133 -11.24 12.74 -0.29
N MET A 134 -10.15 12.73 0.49
CA MET A 134 -9.36 11.54 0.84
C MET A 134 -9.07 11.55 2.34
N ARG A 135 -9.24 10.41 3.01
CA ARG A 135 -8.96 10.27 4.44
C ARG A 135 -8.18 9.00 4.73
N PRO A 136 -7.08 9.09 5.51
CA PRO A 136 -6.36 7.93 6.01
C PRO A 136 -7.27 7.03 6.85
N MET A 137 -7.01 5.73 6.83
CA MET A 137 -7.74 4.74 7.61
C MET A 137 -6.97 4.33 8.86
N GLY A 138 -7.40 4.92 10.00
CA GLY A 138 -6.77 4.77 11.30
C GLY A 138 -5.47 5.57 11.45
N ARG A 139 -4.95 5.58 12.68
CA ARG A 139 -3.79 6.39 13.05
C ARG A 139 -2.51 6.02 12.29
N GLY A 140 -2.35 4.75 11.97
CA GLY A 140 -1.07 4.28 11.45
C GLY A 140 0.03 4.27 12.52
N PRO A 141 1.30 4.11 12.12
CA PRO A 141 2.42 3.97 13.05
C PRO A 141 2.91 5.31 13.64
N VAL A 142 2.02 6.27 13.95
CA VAL A 142 2.41 7.60 14.45
C VAL A 142 3.19 7.54 15.78
N ASP A 143 2.96 6.50 16.58
CA ASP A 143 3.61 6.29 17.88
C ASP A 143 4.95 5.55 17.77
N HIS A 144 5.39 5.23 16.53
CA HIS A 144 6.66 4.57 16.31
C HIS A 144 7.84 5.41 16.84
N PRO A 145 8.82 4.82 17.56
CA PRO A 145 9.91 5.56 18.21
C PRO A 145 10.66 6.55 17.29
N ALA A 146 10.82 6.18 16.02
CA ALA A 146 11.55 7.03 15.06
C ALA A 146 10.78 8.28 14.60
N ILE A 147 9.45 8.34 14.77
CA ILE A 147 8.60 9.42 14.22
C ILE A 147 7.64 10.04 15.22
N ARG A 148 7.41 9.43 16.39
CA ARG A 148 6.45 9.94 17.40
C ARG A 148 6.70 11.38 17.83
N HIS A 149 7.96 11.81 17.80
CA HIS A 149 8.35 13.19 18.18
C HIS A 149 7.92 14.24 17.13
N LEU A 150 7.50 13.82 15.94
CA LEU A 150 7.05 14.69 14.85
C LEU A 150 5.57 15.08 14.98
N ASN A 151 4.82 14.47 15.90
CA ASN A 151 3.39 14.72 16.11
C ASN A 151 2.57 14.68 14.81
N LEU A 152 2.78 13.65 14.01
CA LEU A 152 2.17 13.50 12.70
C LEU A 152 0.64 13.27 12.81
N PRO A 153 -0.13 13.70 11.80
CA PRO A 153 -1.54 13.34 11.68
C PRO A 153 -1.69 11.83 11.41
N ASP A 154 -2.93 11.37 11.29
CA ASP A 154 -3.23 9.99 10.93
C ASP A 154 -2.58 9.61 9.60
N LEU A 155 -1.88 8.46 9.59
CA LEU A 155 -1.10 7.97 8.45
C LEU A 155 -1.80 6.81 7.72
N GLY A 156 -2.84 6.23 8.35
CA GLY A 156 -3.46 5.00 7.89
C GLY A 156 -2.63 3.75 8.22
N TRP A 157 -3.30 2.60 8.37
CA TRP A 157 -2.64 1.31 8.47
C TRP A 157 -2.73 0.59 7.13
N PRO A 158 -1.67 -0.02 6.58
CA PRO A 158 -1.71 -0.70 5.28
C PRO A 158 -2.49 -2.03 5.35
N ARG A 159 -3.75 -1.95 5.69
CA ARG A 159 -4.69 -3.06 5.92
C ARG A 159 -5.74 -3.13 4.82
N PHE A 160 -6.40 -4.28 4.69
CA PHE A 160 -7.63 -4.36 3.90
C PHE A 160 -8.71 -3.52 4.57
N THR A 161 -9.40 -2.73 3.79
CA THR A 161 -10.51 -1.91 4.25
C THR A 161 -11.78 -2.32 3.53
N PHE A 162 -12.81 -2.62 4.28
CA PHE A 162 -14.13 -2.98 3.78
C PHE A 162 -15.08 -1.83 4.05
N VAL A 163 -15.98 -1.57 3.11
CA VAL A 163 -16.93 -0.47 3.21
C VAL A 163 -18.35 -0.95 2.93
N ILE A 164 -19.30 -0.42 3.70
CA ILE A 164 -20.73 -0.55 3.46
C ILE A 164 -21.33 0.84 3.58
N GLY A 165 -22.10 1.27 2.57
CA GLY A 165 -22.75 2.57 2.53
C GLY A 165 -24.25 2.48 2.71
N THR A 166 -24.81 3.45 3.41
CA THR A 166 -26.21 3.83 3.37
C THR A 166 -26.31 5.25 2.74
N PRO A 167 -27.49 5.78 2.50
CA PRO A 167 -27.60 7.15 2.01
C PRO A 167 -26.90 8.22 2.88
N GLU A 168 -26.80 7.96 4.19
CA GLU A 168 -26.31 8.94 5.17
C GLU A 168 -24.99 8.53 5.85
N LEU A 169 -24.66 7.22 5.88
CA LEU A 169 -23.55 6.71 6.66
C LEU A 169 -22.64 5.81 5.82
N LEU A 170 -21.35 5.91 6.08
CA LEU A 170 -20.33 4.99 5.57
C LEU A 170 -19.77 4.18 6.75
N PHE A 171 -20.07 2.89 6.79
CA PHE A 171 -19.48 1.95 7.74
C PHE A 171 -18.19 1.41 7.18
N VAL A 172 -17.14 1.48 7.97
CA VAL A 172 -15.80 1.08 7.55
C VAL A 172 -15.21 0.15 8.59
N THR A 173 -14.66 -0.96 8.12
CA THR A 173 -13.87 -1.87 8.96
C THR A 173 -12.57 -2.22 8.27
N THR A 174 -11.55 -2.53 9.05
CA THR A 174 -10.24 -2.94 8.54
C THR A 174 -9.92 -4.34 9.00
N ALA A 175 -9.33 -5.14 8.11
CA ALA A 175 -8.87 -6.47 8.42
C ALA A 175 -7.36 -6.58 8.25
N TRP A 176 -6.77 -7.38 9.12
CA TRP A 176 -5.36 -7.68 9.13
C TRP A 176 -5.06 -8.93 8.31
N MET A 177 -4.00 -8.91 7.51
CA MET A 177 -3.46 -10.13 6.94
C MET A 177 -2.29 -10.65 7.80
N ARG A 178 -2.38 -11.91 8.22
CA ARG A 178 -1.31 -12.60 8.93
C ARG A 178 -0.03 -12.54 8.09
N GLY A 179 1.06 -11.96 8.63
CA GLY A 179 2.37 -11.92 7.96
C GLY A 179 2.99 -10.53 7.77
N GLY A 180 2.37 -9.46 8.24
CA GLY A 180 3.03 -8.16 8.40
C GLY A 180 3.94 -8.13 9.63
N GLY A 181 5.00 -7.32 9.60
CA GLY A 181 5.89 -7.12 10.74
C GLY A 181 5.17 -6.61 11.99
N ASP A 182 5.83 -6.67 13.14
CA ASP A 182 5.23 -6.36 14.45
C ASP A 182 4.68 -4.93 14.55
N TYR A 183 5.21 -3.99 13.77
CA TYR A 183 4.75 -2.59 13.73
C TYR A 183 3.38 -2.39 13.07
N PHE A 184 2.88 -3.37 12.34
CA PHE A 184 1.55 -3.34 11.74
C PHE A 184 0.48 -3.89 12.67
N ARG A 185 0.85 -4.34 13.87
CA ARG A 185 -0.09 -4.74 14.91
C ARG A 185 -0.47 -3.49 15.70
N GLU A 186 -1.76 -3.24 15.84
CA GLU A 186 -2.21 -2.39 16.93
C GLU A 186 -1.77 -3.06 18.24
N PRO A 187 -1.27 -2.29 19.24
CA PRO A 187 -1.19 -2.83 20.57
C PRO A 187 -2.58 -3.39 20.89
N GLU A 188 -2.63 -4.66 21.23
CA GLU A 188 -3.88 -5.30 21.69
C GLU A 188 -4.45 -4.38 22.78
N MET A 189 -5.69 -3.94 22.59
CA MET A 189 -6.41 -3.28 23.67
C MET A 189 -6.59 -4.34 24.75
N LEU A 190 -5.78 -4.26 25.80
CA LEU A 190 -5.92 -4.99 27.04
C LEU A 190 -7.11 -4.44 27.82
#